data_2b475434acba74b7b314445fa266469d
#
_entry.id   2b475434acba74b7b314445fa266469d
#
_cell.length_a   1.000
_cell.length_b   1.000
_cell.length_c   1.000
_cell.angle_alpha   90.00
_cell.angle_beta   90.00
_cell.angle_gamma   90.00
#
_symmetry.space_group_name_H-M   'P 1'
#
loop_
_entity.id
_entity.type
_entity.pdbx_description
1 polymer ?
#
loop_
_entity_poly.entity_id
_entity_poly.type
_entity_poly.pdbx_seq_one_letter_code
_entity_poly.pdbx_strand_id
1 'polypeptide(L)'
;MVLFLLAISINFFYFYVMKKLSIIAFLGLGIFALSQETKNVPEGRKQDNALLVKTDHAELDAKKKAGEEKAKLPKPYDPKANAEADINTLIAKAKKEGKNIIIQAGGNWCIWCLRFNNFVQSTPELKETVDKNYEYYHLNFSPENKNEKVFSKYVDIKEKLGYPFFIVLDKNGKLIHVLKDSSVLEEGKGYSKEKVKEFFTQWAPKS
;
A
#
# COMPACT_ATOMS: atom_id res chain seq x y z
N MET A 1 -28.49 42.98 6.72
CA MET A 1 -27.91 41.63 6.45
C MET A 1 -27.69 41.37 4.95
N VAL A 2 -28.42 42.02 4.04
CA VAL A 2 -28.33 41.81 2.56
C VAL A 2 -27.12 42.53 1.95
N LEU A 3 -26.73 43.72 2.46
CA LEU A 3 -25.59 44.49 1.93
C LEU A 3 -24.20 43.85 2.20
N PHE A 4 -24.08 43.02 3.22
CA PHE A 4 -22.78 42.39 3.58
C PHE A 4 -22.45 41.18 2.67
N LEU A 5 -23.46 40.50 2.13
CA LEU A 5 -23.29 39.37 1.22
C LEU A 5 -22.93 39.80 -0.21
N LEU A 6 -23.35 41.01 -0.64
CA LEU A 6 -23.00 41.56 -1.95
C LEU A 6 -21.52 41.99 -2.02
N ALA A 7 -20.96 42.51 -0.93
CA ALA A 7 -19.54 42.92 -0.89
C ALA A 7 -18.55 41.77 -0.98
N ILE A 8 -18.91 40.59 -0.45
CA ILE A 8 -18.05 39.37 -0.49
C ILE A 8 -18.03 38.76 -1.88
N SER A 9 -19.16 38.78 -2.59
CA SER A 9 -19.29 38.25 -3.95
C SER A 9 -18.48 39.04 -4.98
N ILE A 10 -18.43 40.37 -4.84
CA ILE A 10 -17.72 41.28 -5.78
C ILE A 10 -16.18 41.12 -5.60
N ASN A 11 -15.69 40.95 -4.37
CA ASN A 11 -14.26 40.75 -4.12
C ASN A 11 -13.75 39.41 -4.66
N PHE A 12 -14.56 38.34 -4.61
CA PHE A 12 -14.15 37.03 -5.11
C PHE A 12 -14.10 37.00 -6.66
N PHE A 13 -14.99 37.73 -7.29
CA PHE A 13 -15.02 37.85 -8.78
C PHE A 13 -13.83 38.66 -9.30
N TYR A 14 -13.47 39.77 -8.60
CA TYR A 14 -12.32 40.60 -8.96
C TYR A 14 -11.00 39.87 -8.83
N PHE A 15 -10.84 39.04 -7.77
CA PHE A 15 -9.64 38.26 -7.56
C PHE A 15 -9.44 37.13 -8.58
N TYR A 16 -10.55 36.54 -9.06
CA TYR A 16 -10.53 35.49 -10.08
C TYR A 16 -10.19 36.02 -11.47
N VAL A 17 -10.73 37.22 -11.85
CA VAL A 17 -10.48 37.86 -13.16
C VAL A 17 -9.04 38.38 -13.25
N MET A 18 -8.50 39.00 -12.19
CA MET A 18 -7.14 39.53 -12.17
C MET A 18 -6.09 38.42 -12.27
N LYS A 19 -6.35 37.24 -11.72
CA LYS A 19 -5.43 36.08 -11.81
C LYS A 19 -5.32 35.51 -13.24
N LYS A 20 -6.35 35.64 -14.05
CA LYS A 20 -6.33 35.19 -15.45
C LYS A 20 -5.71 36.23 -16.41
N LEU A 21 -5.81 37.53 -16.13
CA LEU A 21 -5.21 38.59 -16.95
C LEU A 21 -3.66 38.64 -16.78
N SER A 22 -3.13 38.29 -15.63
CA SER A 22 -1.66 38.23 -15.41
C SER A 22 -0.97 37.11 -16.17
N ILE A 23 -1.65 36.04 -16.53
CA ILE A 23 -1.09 34.92 -17.29
C ILE A 23 -0.96 35.22 -18.79
N ILE A 24 -1.81 36.12 -19.33
CA ILE A 24 -1.82 36.46 -20.76
C ILE A 24 -0.72 37.50 -21.09
N ALA A 25 -0.31 38.35 -20.13
CA ALA A 25 0.73 39.36 -20.34
C ALA A 25 2.15 38.79 -20.42
N PHE A 26 2.40 37.55 -19.92
CA PHE A 26 3.72 36.92 -19.99
C PHE A 26 3.99 36.06 -21.23
N LEU A 27 2.98 35.80 -22.06
CA LEU A 27 3.08 35.01 -23.29
C LEU A 27 3.43 35.84 -24.56
N GLY A 28 3.51 37.15 -24.46
CA GLY A 28 3.71 38.02 -25.62
C GLY A 28 5.14 38.52 -25.88
N LEU A 29 6.12 38.25 -25.02
CA LEU A 29 7.49 38.80 -25.11
C LEU A 29 8.61 37.75 -25.26
N GLY A 30 8.26 36.50 -25.57
CA GLY A 30 9.21 35.36 -25.65
C GLY A 30 9.64 34.92 -27.06
N ILE A 31 9.29 35.57 -28.14
CA ILE A 31 9.55 35.05 -29.53
C ILE A 31 10.60 35.88 -30.32
N PHE A 32 11.48 36.60 -29.69
CA PHE A 32 12.48 37.36 -30.44
C PHE A 32 13.93 37.20 -29.93
N ALA A 33 14.32 36.01 -29.50
CA ALA A 33 15.75 35.73 -29.25
C ALA A 33 16.05 34.23 -29.45
N LEU A 34 15.78 33.69 -30.62
CA LEU A 34 16.26 32.37 -31.04
C LEU A 34 16.93 32.49 -32.41
N SER A 35 18.05 33.22 -32.42
CA SER A 35 19.02 33.12 -33.53
C SER A 35 20.42 33.15 -32.92
N GLN A 36 21.13 32.03 -33.15
CA GLN A 36 22.57 31.83 -32.98
C GLN A 36 23.10 31.75 -31.52
N GLU A 37 23.21 30.49 -31.03
CA GLU A 37 24.51 30.01 -30.51
C GLU A 37 24.56 28.46 -30.49
N THR A 38 24.90 27.87 -31.61
CA THR A 38 25.38 26.49 -31.65
C THR A 38 26.85 26.47 -31.30
N LYS A 39 27.23 26.48 -30.04
CA LYS A 39 28.58 26.13 -29.61
C LYS A 39 28.58 25.42 -28.26
N ASN A 40 29.04 24.15 -28.33
CA ASN A 40 29.59 23.37 -27.23
C ASN A 40 28.66 23.06 -26.04
N VAL A 41 27.72 22.14 -26.25
CA VAL A 41 27.18 21.33 -25.11
C VAL A 41 28.26 20.28 -24.81
N PRO A 42 28.85 20.24 -23.61
CA PRO A 42 29.79 19.20 -23.21
C PRO A 42 29.16 17.81 -23.40
N GLU A 43 29.89 16.88 -24.02
CA GLU A 43 29.44 15.51 -24.37
C GLU A 43 28.90 14.76 -23.14
N GLY A 44 29.35 15.06 -21.91
CA GLY A 44 28.85 14.53 -20.64
C GLY A 44 27.39 14.86 -20.35
N ARG A 45 26.88 16.06 -20.67
CA ARG A 45 25.49 16.46 -20.40
C ARG A 45 24.47 15.74 -21.29
N LYS A 46 24.86 15.25 -22.46
CA LYS A 46 24.01 14.42 -23.33
C LYS A 46 23.87 13.00 -22.78
N GLN A 47 24.93 12.48 -22.15
CA GLN A 47 24.92 11.16 -21.53
C GLN A 47 24.03 11.14 -20.27
N ASP A 48 24.13 12.17 -19.44
CA ASP A 48 23.30 12.30 -18.23
C ASP A 48 21.80 12.41 -18.54
N ASN A 49 21.42 13.19 -19.56
CA ASN A 49 20.02 13.29 -19.99
C ASN A 49 19.49 11.98 -20.62
N ALA A 50 20.32 11.25 -21.37
CA ALA A 50 19.92 9.97 -21.94
C ALA A 50 19.76 8.89 -20.87
N LEU A 51 20.55 8.95 -19.80
CA LEU A 51 20.44 8.05 -18.65
C LEU A 51 19.19 8.35 -17.81
N LEU A 52 18.91 9.62 -17.54
CA LEU A 52 17.69 10.06 -16.82
C LEU A 52 16.42 9.66 -17.57
N VAL A 53 16.36 9.90 -18.89
CA VAL A 53 15.19 9.50 -19.71
C VAL A 53 15.01 7.97 -19.73
N LYS A 54 16.10 7.18 -19.77
CA LYS A 54 16.01 5.72 -19.71
C LYS A 54 15.52 5.21 -18.34
N THR A 55 15.94 5.86 -17.24
CA THR A 55 15.47 5.50 -15.89
C THR A 55 14.00 5.83 -15.72
N ASP A 56 13.54 6.96 -16.21
CA ASP A 56 12.13 7.37 -16.14
C ASP A 56 11.22 6.40 -16.92
N HIS A 57 11.63 5.98 -18.13
CA HIS A 57 10.88 4.98 -18.90
C HIS A 57 10.85 3.61 -18.23
N ALA A 58 11.96 3.16 -17.66
CA ALA A 58 12.02 1.88 -16.97
C ALA A 58 11.14 1.86 -15.71
N GLU A 59 11.09 2.97 -14.99
CA GLU A 59 10.22 3.12 -13.80
C GLU A 59 8.72 3.16 -14.19
N LEU A 60 8.38 3.89 -15.26
CA LEU A 60 7.02 3.92 -15.80
C LEU A 60 6.55 2.54 -16.25
N ASP A 61 7.39 1.80 -16.96
CA ASP A 61 7.09 0.43 -17.40
C ASP A 61 6.94 -0.53 -16.22
N ALA A 62 7.79 -0.42 -15.20
CA ALA A 62 7.70 -1.21 -13.99
C ALA A 62 6.39 -0.93 -13.22
N LYS A 63 6.00 0.34 -13.10
CA LYS A 63 4.75 0.78 -12.47
C LYS A 63 3.53 0.30 -13.24
N LYS A 64 3.56 0.37 -14.56
CA LYS A 64 2.50 -0.16 -15.43
C LYS A 64 2.33 -1.67 -15.26
N LYS A 65 3.42 -2.44 -15.34
CA LYS A 65 3.41 -3.90 -15.11
C LYS A 65 2.88 -4.27 -13.73
N ALA A 66 3.30 -3.56 -12.68
CA ALA A 66 2.80 -3.77 -11.32
C ALA A 66 1.29 -3.45 -11.22
N GLY A 67 0.80 -2.44 -11.94
CA GLY A 67 -0.61 -2.11 -12.03
C GLY A 67 -1.44 -3.22 -12.73
N GLU A 68 -0.95 -3.73 -13.85
CA GLU A 68 -1.58 -4.82 -14.59
C GLU A 68 -1.60 -6.13 -13.79
N GLU A 69 -0.50 -6.47 -13.11
CA GLU A 69 -0.44 -7.61 -12.20
C GLU A 69 -1.44 -7.45 -11.07
N LYS A 70 -1.42 -6.29 -10.39
CA LYS A 70 -2.33 -5.98 -9.29
C LYS A 70 -3.80 -6.11 -9.70
N ALA A 71 -4.16 -5.73 -10.92
CA ALA A 71 -5.53 -5.84 -11.42
C ALA A 71 -6.02 -7.30 -11.49
N LYS A 72 -5.13 -8.24 -11.77
CA LYS A 72 -5.43 -9.68 -11.93
C LYS A 72 -5.47 -10.45 -10.61
N LEU A 73 -4.82 -9.92 -9.56
CA LEU A 73 -4.75 -10.60 -8.27
C LEU A 73 -6.08 -10.52 -7.50
N PRO A 74 -6.45 -11.56 -6.74
CA PRO A 74 -7.59 -11.53 -5.81
C PRO A 74 -7.51 -10.34 -4.85
N LYS A 75 -8.68 -9.83 -4.44
CA LYS A 75 -8.83 -8.67 -3.54
C LYS A 75 -9.42 -9.12 -2.19
N PRO A 76 -8.63 -9.74 -1.30
CA PRO A 76 -9.17 -10.39 -0.11
C PRO A 76 -9.54 -9.41 1.03
N TYR A 77 -9.13 -8.15 0.95
CA TYR A 77 -9.42 -7.17 1.99
C TYR A 77 -10.78 -6.52 1.77
N ASP A 78 -11.66 -6.60 2.78
CA ASP A 78 -12.94 -5.90 2.76
C ASP A 78 -12.85 -4.56 3.51
N PRO A 79 -12.94 -3.41 2.82
CA PRO A 79 -12.89 -2.09 3.46
C PRO A 79 -14.14 -1.78 4.29
N LYS A 80 -15.20 -2.58 4.18
CA LYS A 80 -16.45 -2.40 4.93
C LYS A 80 -16.58 -3.34 6.13
N ALA A 81 -15.63 -4.27 6.29
CA ALA A 81 -15.65 -5.25 7.37
C ALA A 81 -15.58 -4.59 8.76
N ASN A 82 -16.32 -5.13 9.70
CA ASN A 82 -16.16 -4.83 11.12
C ASN A 82 -15.08 -5.74 11.72
N ALA A 83 -13.81 -5.32 11.58
CA ALA A 83 -12.68 -6.13 11.96
C ALA A 83 -12.68 -6.56 13.44
N GLU A 84 -13.24 -5.75 14.36
CA GLU A 84 -13.34 -6.12 15.77
C GLU A 84 -14.31 -7.29 15.97
N ALA A 85 -15.48 -7.23 15.33
CA ALA A 85 -16.48 -8.31 15.39
C ALA A 85 -15.97 -9.59 14.72
N ASP A 86 -15.32 -9.45 13.56
CA ASP A 86 -14.79 -10.58 12.80
C ASP A 86 -13.69 -11.31 13.59
N ILE A 87 -12.75 -10.57 14.16
CA ILE A 87 -11.66 -11.16 14.97
C ILE A 87 -12.22 -11.84 16.22
N ASN A 88 -13.23 -11.28 16.88
CA ASN A 88 -13.87 -11.93 18.02
C ASN A 88 -14.54 -13.25 17.62
N THR A 89 -15.18 -13.29 16.45
CA THR A 89 -15.76 -14.51 15.87
C THR A 89 -14.68 -15.55 15.57
N LEU A 90 -13.56 -15.10 14.99
CA LEU A 90 -12.43 -15.99 14.69
C LEU A 90 -11.78 -16.53 15.97
N ILE A 91 -11.66 -15.75 17.03
CA ILE A 91 -11.15 -16.23 18.33
C ILE A 91 -12.06 -17.36 18.86
N ALA A 92 -13.37 -17.20 18.80
CA ALA A 92 -14.29 -18.24 19.26
C ALA A 92 -14.14 -19.53 18.43
N LYS A 93 -13.96 -19.40 17.10
CA LYS A 93 -13.72 -20.53 16.19
C LYS A 93 -12.36 -21.18 16.44
N ALA A 94 -11.29 -20.39 16.51
CA ALA A 94 -9.92 -20.85 16.75
C ALA A 94 -9.80 -21.63 18.07
N LYS A 95 -10.47 -21.16 19.13
CA LYS A 95 -10.54 -21.86 20.41
C LYS A 95 -11.19 -23.24 20.30
N LYS A 96 -12.29 -23.34 19.53
CA LYS A 96 -13.00 -24.60 19.29
C LYS A 96 -12.18 -25.58 18.48
N GLU A 97 -11.43 -25.08 17.47
CA GLU A 97 -10.66 -25.91 16.55
C GLU A 97 -9.20 -26.15 17.01
N GLY A 98 -8.76 -25.51 18.10
CA GLY A 98 -7.40 -25.63 18.61
C GLY A 98 -6.35 -24.92 17.73
N LYS A 99 -6.77 -23.99 16.85
CA LYS A 99 -5.91 -23.26 15.91
C LYS A 99 -5.46 -21.93 16.50
N ASN A 100 -4.34 -21.42 16.01
CA ASN A 100 -3.93 -20.03 16.21
C ASN A 100 -4.59 -19.13 15.16
N ILE A 101 -4.37 -17.81 15.26
CA ILE A 101 -4.94 -16.85 14.32
C ILE A 101 -3.81 -16.06 13.67
N ILE A 102 -3.83 -15.96 12.35
CA ILE A 102 -2.99 -15.02 11.59
C ILE A 102 -3.85 -13.88 11.08
N ILE A 103 -3.44 -12.67 11.39
CA ILE A 103 -3.99 -11.45 10.85
C ILE A 103 -2.96 -10.85 9.91
N GLN A 104 -3.23 -10.88 8.60
CA GLN A 104 -2.45 -10.19 7.59
C GLN A 104 -2.98 -8.77 7.44
N ALA A 105 -2.20 -7.78 7.89
CA ALA A 105 -2.58 -6.38 7.81
C ALA A 105 -2.10 -5.75 6.49
N GLY A 106 -2.98 -4.99 5.86
CA GLY A 106 -2.69 -4.35 4.57
C GLY A 106 -3.94 -3.85 3.87
N GLY A 107 -3.99 -3.97 2.55
CA GLY A 107 -5.14 -3.55 1.77
C GLY A 107 -5.02 -3.92 0.30
N ASN A 108 -6.13 -3.81 -0.43
CA ASN A 108 -6.16 -4.08 -1.87
C ASN A 108 -5.33 -3.09 -2.71
N TRP A 109 -4.85 -2.01 -2.10
CA TRP A 109 -3.91 -1.06 -2.69
C TRP A 109 -2.47 -1.58 -2.73
N CYS A 110 -2.10 -2.50 -1.83
CA CYS A 110 -0.76 -3.00 -1.60
C CYS A 110 -0.47 -4.22 -2.49
N ILE A 111 0.39 -4.07 -3.50
CA ILE A 111 0.74 -5.17 -4.42
C ILE A 111 1.40 -6.34 -3.68
N TRP A 112 2.27 -6.09 -2.71
CA TRP A 112 2.94 -7.12 -1.92
C TRP A 112 1.96 -7.91 -1.04
N CYS A 113 0.93 -7.23 -0.50
CA CYS A 113 -0.13 -7.90 0.24
C CYS A 113 -0.91 -8.89 -0.64
N LEU A 114 -1.21 -8.48 -1.88
CA LEU A 114 -1.92 -9.32 -2.84
C LEU A 114 -1.05 -10.48 -3.35
N ARG A 115 0.24 -10.21 -3.60
CA ARG A 115 1.21 -11.25 -3.96
C ARG A 115 1.33 -12.30 -2.87
N PHE A 116 1.45 -11.88 -1.60
CA PHE A 116 1.53 -12.82 -0.47
C PHE A 116 0.30 -13.72 -0.40
N ASN A 117 -0.89 -13.12 -0.43
CA ASN A 117 -2.13 -13.88 -0.43
C ASN A 117 -2.18 -14.88 -1.59
N ASN A 118 -1.89 -14.42 -2.82
CA ASN A 118 -1.89 -15.28 -3.99
C ASN A 118 -0.86 -16.40 -3.89
N PHE A 119 0.34 -16.08 -3.39
CA PHE A 119 1.42 -17.05 -3.21
C PHE A 119 1.03 -18.16 -2.24
N VAL A 120 0.45 -17.83 -1.09
CA VAL A 120 -0.03 -18.81 -0.11
C VAL A 120 -1.16 -19.65 -0.68
N GLN A 121 -2.15 -19.02 -1.33
CA GLN A 121 -3.31 -19.73 -1.88
C GLN A 121 -2.98 -20.63 -3.08
N SER A 122 -1.97 -20.27 -3.88
CA SER A 122 -1.53 -21.04 -5.05
C SER A 122 -0.43 -22.07 -4.76
N THR A 123 0.13 -22.10 -3.54
CA THR A 123 1.15 -23.07 -3.11
C THR A 123 0.50 -24.11 -2.20
N PRO A 124 0.21 -25.35 -2.68
CA PRO A 124 -0.57 -26.32 -1.92
C PRO A 124 -0.03 -26.60 -0.51
N GLU A 125 1.28 -26.72 -0.36
CA GLU A 125 1.95 -27.00 0.92
C GLU A 125 1.76 -25.84 1.93
N LEU A 126 1.83 -24.59 1.49
CA LEU A 126 1.61 -23.41 2.35
C LEU A 126 0.14 -23.30 2.73
N LYS A 127 -0.75 -23.49 1.76
CA LYS A 127 -2.19 -23.48 2.01
C LYS A 127 -2.61 -24.54 3.01
N GLU A 128 -2.14 -25.78 2.86
CA GLU A 128 -2.39 -26.87 3.80
C GLU A 128 -1.89 -26.52 5.21
N THR A 129 -0.67 -25.96 5.30
CA THR A 129 -0.10 -25.54 6.59
C THR A 129 -0.97 -24.48 7.27
N VAL A 130 -1.46 -23.51 6.49
CA VAL A 130 -2.35 -22.46 7.02
C VAL A 130 -3.69 -23.06 7.42
N ASP A 131 -4.34 -23.81 6.55
CA ASP A 131 -5.68 -24.38 6.78
C ASP A 131 -5.70 -25.30 8.03
N LYS A 132 -4.61 -26.03 8.26
CA LYS A 132 -4.47 -26.94 9.41
C LYS A 132 -4.27 -26.21 10.74
N ASN A 133 -3.49 -25.14 10.74
CA ASN A 133 -2.98 -24.54 11.97
C ASN A 133 -3.59 -23.20 12.35
N TYR A 134 -4.27 -22.54 11.40
CA TYR A 134 -4.68 -21.16 11.60
C TYR A 134 -6.10 -20.85 11.13
N GLU A 135 -6.74 -19.94 11.85
CA GLU A 135 -7.76 -19.08 11.30
C GLU A 135 -7.09 -17.84 10.70
N TYR A 136 -7.43 -17.48 9.46
CA TYR A 136 -6.74 -16.43 8.73
C TYR A 136 -7.66 -15.23 8.47
N TYR A 137 -7.16 -14.02 8.75
CA TYR A 137 -7.91 -12.78 8.57
C TYR A 137 -7.11 -11.73 7.80
N HIS A 138 -7.76 -11.10 6.81
CA HIS A 138 -7.18 -9.97 6.07
C HIS A 138 -7.69 -8.67 6.70
N LEU A 139 -6.86 -8.07 7.56
CA LEU A 139 -7.19 -6.80 8.22
C LEU A 139 -6.95 -5.63 7.29
N ASN A 140 -8.04 -5.00 6.82
CA ASN A 140 -7.97 -3.85 5.93
C ASN A 140 -7.43 -2.60 6.63
N PHE A 141 -6.51 -1.92 5.94
CA PHE A 141 -6.07 -0.56 6.24
C PHE A 141 -6.19 0.27 4.97
N SER A 142 -7.18 1.15 4.92
CA SER A 142 -7.43 2.03 3.77
C SER A 142 -7.96 3.39 4.24
N PRO A 143 -7.98 4.43 3.39
CA PRO A 143 -8.56 5.72 3.74
C PRO A 143 -10.00 5.62 4.25
N GLU A 144 -10.79 4.68 3.69
CA GLU A 144 -12.21 4.48 4.03
C GLU A 144 -12.37 3.78 5.37
N ASN A 145 -11.43 2.90 5.74
CA ASN A 145 -11.46 2.15 6.99
C ASN A 145 -10.05 1.81 7.45
N LYS A 146 -9.52 2.60 8.36
CA LYS A 146 -8.17 2.42 8.93
C LYS A 146 -8.10 1.38 10.03
N ASN A 147 -9.25 0.96 10.58
CA ASN A 147 -9.32 0.00 11.68
C ASN A 147 -8.38 0.35 12.88
N GLU A 148 -8.18 1.64 13.16
CA GLU A 148 -7.19 2.15 14.13
C GLU A 148 -7.36 1.52 15.51
N LYS A 149 -8.61 1.29 15.95
CA LYS A 149 -8.92 0.65 17.23
C LYS A 149 -8.38 -0.78 17.30
N VAL A 150 -8.49 -1.53 16.21
CA VAL A 150 -7.99 -2.90 16.12
C VAL A 150 -6.47 -2.92 16.04
N PHE A 151 -5.88 -2.04 15.22
CA PHE A 151 -4.42 -1.92 15.12
C PHE A 151 -3.79 -1.58 16.47
N SER A 152 -4.29 -0.55 17.16
CA SER A 152 -3.73 -0.09 18.44
C SER A 152 -3.81 -1.12 19.57
N LYS A 153 -4.63 -2.16 19.41
CA LYS A 153 -4.71 -3.28 20.36
C LYS A 153 -3.47 -4.19 20.29
N TYR A 154 -2.82 -4.28 19.13
CA TYR A 154 -1.76 -5.24 18.87
C TYR A 154 -0.41 -4.59 18.51
N VAL A 155 -0.42 -3.39 17.96
CA VAL A 155 0.77 -2.68 17.50
C VAL A 155 0.70 -1.21 17.84
N ASP A 156 1.85 -0.56 18.05
CA ASP A 156 1.88 0.90 18.10
C ASP A 156 1.78 1.44 16.66
N ILE A 157 0.65 2.10 16.35
CA ILE A 157 0.40 2.67 15.02
C ILE A 157 1.36 3.81 14.64
N LYS A 158 2.14 4.32 15.60
CA LYS A 158 3.19 5.32 15.36
C LYS A 158 4.49 4.68 14.87
N GLU A 159 4.64 3.38 15.04
CA GLU A 159 5.80 2.66 14.52
C GLU A 159 5.75 2.58 12.98
N LYS A 160 6.93 2.55 12.37
CA LYS A 160 7.04 2.31 10.93
C LYS A 160 6.80 0.82 10.66
N LEU A 161 5.65 0.52 10.05
CA LEU A 161 5.25 -0.83 9.64
C LEU A 161 5.42 -1.00 8.13
N GLY A 162 5.97 -2.13 7.71
CA GLY A 162 5.96 -2.56 6.30
C GLY A 162 4.64 -3.27 5.97
N TYR A 163 4.13 -3.14 4.74
CA TYR A 163 2.91 -3.88 4.35
C TYR A 163 3.21 -4.94 3.29
N PRO A 164 2.71 -6.20 3.47
CA PRO A 164 1.92 -6.64 4.63
C PRO A 164 2.76 -6.77 5.89
N PHE A 165 2.14 -6.60 7.05
CA PHE A 165 2.69 -7.10 8.30
C PHE A 165 1.74 -8.11 8.91
N PHE A 166 2.23 -8.91 9.88
CA PHE A 166 1.45 -10.01 10.43
C PHE A 166 1.35 -9.91 11.94
N ILE A 167 0.16 -10.16 12.45
CA ILE A 167 -0.13 -10.32 13.87
C ILE A 167 -0.51 -11.78 14.06
N VAL A 168 0.12 -12.46 15.00
CA VAL A 168 -0.21 -13.85 15.35
C VAL A 168 -0.79 -13.87 16.75
N LEU A 169 -2.00 -14.43 16.87
CA LEU A 169 -2.66 -14.64 18.14
C LEU A 169 -2.74 -16.15 18.42
N ASP A 170 -2.71 -16.52 19.71
CA ASP A 170 -3.07 -17.88 20.10
C ASP A 170 -4.59 -18.12 19.96
N LYS A 171 -5.02 -19.34 20.16
CA LYS A 171 -6.43 -19.75 20.10
C LYS A 171 -7.36 -18.99 21.06
N ASN A 172 -6.82 -18.32 22.06
CA ASN A 172 -7.60 -17.50 23.02
C ASN A 172 -7.57 -16.00 22.67
N GLY A 173 -6.94 -15.62 21.55
CA GLY A 173 -6.81 -14.24 21.12
C GLY A 173 -5.69 -13.45 21.80
N LYS A 174 -4.77 -14.13 22.52
CA LYS A 174 -3.59 -13.51 23.11
C LYS A 174 -2.54 -13.30 22.04
N LEU A 175 -1.97 -12.10 21.97
CA LEU A 175 -0.84 -11.79 21.08
C LEU A 175 0.37 -12.64 21.42
N ILE A 176 0.91 -13.37 20.44
CA ILE A 176 2.12 -14.19 20.57
C ILE A 176 3.25 -13.73 19.68
N HIS A 177 2.95 -13.03 18.55
CA HIS A 177 3.99 -12.50 17.68
C HIS A 177 3.47 -11.36 16.80
N VAL A 178 4.37 -10.43 16.42
CA VAL A 178 4.15 -9.45 15.37
C VAL A 178 5.36 -9.44 14.44
N LEU A 179 5.15 -9.80 13.18
CA LEU A 179 6.13 -9.59 12.12
C LEU A 179 5.86 -8.23 11.49
N LYS A 180 6.60 -7.20 11.91
CA LYS A 180 6.37 -5.79 11.54
C LYS A 180 6.72 -5.44 10.08
N ASP A 181 7.57 -6.26 9.46
CA ASP A 181 8.01 -6.08 8.08
C ASP A 181 8.15 -7.46 7.42
N SER A 182 7.33 -7.71 6.42
CA SER A 182 7.34 -8.97 5.68
C SER A 182 8.45 -9.08 4.63
N SER A 183 9.27 -8.05 4.44
CA SER A 183 10.39 -8.11 3.50
C SER A 183 11.39 -9.22 3.83
N VAL A 184 11.47 -9.63 5.10
CA VAL A 184 12.28 -10.79 5.53
C VAL A 184 11.82 -12.11 4.90
N LEU A 185 10.56 -12.19 4.46
CA LEU A 185 9.98 -13.35 3.78
C LEU A 185 10.14 -13.30 2.26
N GLU A 186 10.64 -12.17 1.73
CA GLU A 186 10.75 -11.95 0.30
C GLU A 186 11.98 -12.65 -0.30
N GLU A 187 11.85 -12.93 -1.60
CA GLU A 187 12.92 -13.42 -2.46
C GLU A 187 12.66 -12.95 -3.90
N GLY A 188 13.61 -12.21 -4.46
CA GLY A 188 13.47 -11.62 -5.80
C GLY A 188 12.28 -10.66 -5.90
N LYS A 189 11.32 -10.97 -6.78
CA LYS A 189 10.10 -10.17 -6.99
C LYS A 189 8.86 -10.80 -6.32
N GLY A 190 9.05 -11.70 -5.38
CA GLY A 190 7.99 -12.43 -4.70
C GLY A 190 8.39 -12.85 -3.30
N TYR A 191 7.93 -14.02 -2.87
CA TYR A 191 8.16 -14.57 -1.55
C TYR A 191 8.90 -15.91 -1.64
N SER A 192 9.78 -16.19 -0.66
CA SER A 192 10.44 -17.48 -0.53
C SER A 192 9.51 -18.49 0.12
N LYS A 193 9.33 -19.65 -0.51
CA LYS A 193 8.48 -20.72 0.02
C LYS A 193 9.02 -21.22 1.37
N GLU A 194 10.32 -21.37 1.46
CA GLU A 194 11.01 -21.87 2.65
C GLU A 194 10.81 -20.91 3.83
N LYS A 195 11.05 -19.61 3.64
CA LYS A 195 10.90 -18.60 4.71
C LYS A 195 9.44 -18.47 5.15
N VAL A 196 8.49 -18.49 4.21
CA VAL A 196 7.06 -18.42 4.54
C VAL A 196 6.59 -19.68 5.26
N LYS A 197 7.06 -20.86 4.84
CA LYS A 197 6.79 -22.12 5.53
C LYS A 197 7.36 -22.13 6.95
N GLU A 198 8.61 -21.66 7.12
CA GLU A 198 9.23 -21.52 8.44
C GLU A 198 8.42 -20.61 9.35
N PHE A 199 8.03 -19.42 8.86
CA PHE A 199 7.16 -18.51 9.59
C PHE A 199 5.87 -19.18 10.06
N PHE A 200 5.14 -19.86 9.17
CA PHE A 200 3.91 -20.56 9.55
C PHE A 200 4.16 -21.74 10.51
N THR A 201 5.26 -22.46 10.37
CA THR A 201 5.58 -23.58 11.25
C THR A 201 5.98 -23.12 12.65
N GLN A 202 6.75 -22.04 12.73
CA GLN A 202 7.26 -21.49 14.00
C GLN A 202 6.12 -21.07 14.95
N TRP A 203 5.05 -20.51 14.40
CA TRP A 203 3.94 -19.96 15.18
C TRP A 203 2.68 -20.84 15.18
N ALA A 204 2.78 -22.06 14.65
CA ALA A 204 1.70 -23.05 14.73
C ALA A 204 1.37 -23.41 16.20
N PRO A 205 0.13 -23.86 16.47
CA PRO A 205 -0.21 -24.35 17.79
C PRO A 205 0.77 -25.42 18.25
N LYS A 206 1.27 -25.29 19.46
CA LYS A 206 2.08 -26.35 20.08
C LYS A 206 1.13 -27.41 20.62
N SER A 207 1.37 -28.67 20.24
CA SER A 207 0.70 -29.84 20.79
C SER A 207 1.00 -30.01 22.28
#